data_8d262568825f62e8be286c135627af90
#
_entry.id   8d262568825f62e8be286c135627af90
#
_cell.length_a   1.000
_cell.length_b   1.000
_cell.length_c   1.000
_cell.angle_alpha   90.00
_cell.angle_beta   90.00
_cell.angle_gamma   90.00
#
_symmetry.space_group_name_H-M   'P 1'
#
loop_
_entity.id
_entity.type
_entity.pdbx_description
1 polymer ?
#
loop_
_entity_poly.entity_id
_entity_poly.type
_entity_poly.pdbx_seq_one_letter_code
_entity_poly.pdbx_strand_id
1 'polypeptide(L)'
;MSKVVIITTGGTIAMQHDSVTGAAVPAVSGADLVRAIPGLGSVCDLEVREFDNLPSPAITPDHMFRLAAMVRQYLAMDDVSGVVITHGTDSLEESAYFLDLSLEGHKPVCFTAAMRSGDELSPDGPRNILAAVRVAASRSARNMGSLVVMNEQIHAAREVTKTHAANVATFQ
;
A
#
# COMPACT_ATOMS: atom_id res chain seq x y z
N MET A 1 16.17 -5.75 -14.87
CA MET A 1 14.68 -5.72 -14.77
C MET A 1 14.31 -4.53 -13.90
N SER A 2 13.11 -3.99 -14.04
CA SER A 2 12.65 -2.90 -13.17
C SER A 2 12.27 -3.47 -11.80
N LYS A 3 12.63 -2.79 -10.73
CA LYS A 3 12.34 -3.18 -9.34
C LYS A 3 11.21 -2.32 -8.78
N VAL A 4 10.27 -2.93 -8.07
CA VAL A 4 9.27 -2.23 -7.24
C VAL A 4 9.58 -2.48 -5.77
N VAL A 5 9.58 -1.42 -4.98
CA VAL A 5 9.75 -1.50 -3.53
C VAL A 5 8.39 -1.48 -2.87
N ILE A 6 8.13 -2.47 -2.01
CA ILE A 6 6.90 -2.54 -1.20
C ILE A 6 7.26 -2.13 0.23
N ILE A 7 6.68 -1.04 0.70
CA ILE A 7 6.85 -0.54 2.07
C ILE A 7 5.58 -0.88 2.85
N THR A 8 5.73 -1.60 3.97
CA THR A 8 4.60 -1.99 4.81
C THR A 8 4.49 -1.11 6.04
N THR A 9 3.29 -0.60 6.33
CA THR A 9 3.01 0.23 7.50
C THR A 9 2.08 -0.43 8.50
N GLY A 10 1.54 -1.62 8.17
CA GLY A 10 0.53 -2.32 8.95
C GLY A 10 -0.87 -2.25 8.30
N GLY A 11 -1.91 -2.17 9.13
CA GLY A 11 -3.31 -2.17 8.69
C GLY A 11 -3.90 -3.57 8.47
N THR A 12 -5.20 -3.62 8.15
CA THR A 12 -6.00 -4.87 8.00
C THR A 12 -5.37 -5.88 7.03
N ILE A 13 -4.65 -5.41 6.04
CA ILE A 13 -3.97 -6.24 5.04
C ILE A 13 -2.92 -7.20 5.64
N ALA A 14 -2.36 -6.85 6.82
CA ALA A 14 -1.40 -7.64 7.58
C ALA A 14 -1.99 -8.24 8.87
N MET A 15 -3.31 -8.10 9.09
CA MET A 15 -4.01 -8.58 10.28
C MET A 15 -4.65 -9.95 10.07
N GLN A 16 -4.80 -10.65 11.18
CA GLN A 16 -5.63 -11.86 11.31
C GLN A 16 -6.43 -11.75 12.60
N HIS A 17 -7.54 -12.48 12.68
CA HIS A 17 -8.32 -12.52 13.90
C HIS A 17 -7.67 -13.45 14.93
N ASP A 18 -7.44 -12.93 16.12
CA ASP A 18 -7.03 -13.74 17.27
C ASP A 18 -8.14 -14.72 17.62
N SER A 19 -7.81 -16.00 17.70
CA SER A 19 -8.79 -17.09 17.89
C SER A 19 -9.47 -17.08 19.26
N VAL A 20 -8.94 -16.33 20.24
CA VAL A 20 -9.47 -16.26 21.60
C VAL A 20 -10.32 -15.01 21.81
N THR A 21 -9.83 -13.87 21.33
CA THR A 21 -10.49 -12.57 21.54
C THR A 21 -11.37 -12.12 20.38
N GLY A 22 -11.19 -12.71 19.19
CA GLY A 22 -11.84 -12.29 17.95
C GLY A 22 -11.34 -10.93 17.44
N ALA A 23 -10.35 -10.33 18.10
CA ALA A 23 -9.82 -9.04 17.68
C ALA A 23 -8.86 -9.20 16.50
N ALA A 24 -8.88 -8.26 15.57
CA ALA A 24 -7.89 -8.18 14.49
C ALA A 24 -6.54 -7.76 15.09
N VAL A 25 -5.53 -8.62 14.95
CA VAL A 25 -4.17 -8.40 15.47
C VAL A 25 -3.17 -8.49 14.33
N PRO A 26 -2.07 -7.71 14.36
CA PRO A 26 -0.99 -7.85 13.41
C PRO A 26 -0.36 -9.25 13.51
N ALA A 27 -0.45 -10.05 12.46
CA ALA A 27 -0.03 -11.45 12.50
C ALA A 27 0.93 -11.87 11.39
N VAL A 28 1.02 -11.09 10.30
CA VAL A 28 1.80 -11.44 9.11
C VAL A 28 2.84 -10.38 8.84
N SER A 29 4.11 -10.80 8.68
CA SER A 29 5.15 -9.87 8.22
C SER A 29 4.89 -9.42 6.78
N GLY A 30 5.34 -8.22 6.42
CA GLY A 30 5.21 -7.72 5.05
C GLY A 30 5.85 -8.65 4.02
N ALA A 31 6.97 -9.29 4.37
CA ALA A 31 7.66 -10.24 3.51
C ALA A 31 6.84 -11.53 3.29
N ASP A 32 6.20 -12.05 4.33
CA ASP A 32 5.35 -13.25 4.22
C ASP A 32 4.07 -12.96 3.44
N LEU A 33 3.47 -11.79 3.67
CA LEU A 33 2.32 -11.32 2.93
C LEU A 33 2.61 -11.30 1.42
N VAL A 34 3.72 -10.68 1.02
CA VAL A 34 4.14 -10.57 -0.39
C VAL A 34 4.45 -11.95 -0.99
N ARG A 35 5.13 -12.80 -0.22
CA ARG A 35 5.51 -14.16 -0.66
C ARG A 35 4.28 -15.05 -0.90
N ALA A 36 3.20 -14.83 -0.15
CA ALA A 36 1.97 -15.61 -0.26
C ALA A 36 1.13 -15.26 -1.50
N ILE A 37 1.45 -14.17 -2.25
CA ILE A 37 0.65 -13.74 -3.40
C ILE A 37 1.10 -14.44 -4.67
N PRO A 38 0.25 -15.33 -5.27
CA PRO A 38 0.61 -16.03 -6.49
C PRO A 38 0.87 -15.06 -7.66
N GLY A 39 1.94 -15.31 -8.40
CA GLY A 39 2.28 -14.56 -9.62
C GLY A 39 2.87 -13.16 -9.37
N LEU A 40 3.00 -12.69 -8.14
CA LEU A 40 3.53 -11.37 -7.85
C LEU A 40 4.98 -11.22 -8.33
N GLY A 41 5.83 -12.20 -8.05
CA GLY A 41 7.24 -12.22 -8.49
C GLY A 41 7.45 -12.31 -10.00
N SER A 42 6.40 -12.63 -10.79
CA SER A 42 6.49 -12.63 -12.25
C SER A 42 6.28 -11.24 -12.88
N VAL A 43 5.84 -10.25 -12.12
CA VAL A 43 5.59 -8.89 -12.59
C VAL A 43 6.91 -8.11 -12.76
N CYS A 44 7.75 -8.13 -11.73
CA CYS A 44 9.03 -7.44 -11.68
C CYS A 44 9.85 -7.96 -10.48
N ASP A 45 11.09 -7.47 -10.34
CA ASP A 45 11.86 -7.68 -9.12
C ASP A 45 11.22 -6.93 -7.96
N LEU A 46 11.15 -7.56 -6.79
CA LEU A 46 10.49 -7.00 -5.60
C LEU A 46 11.47 -6.88 -4.45
N GLU A 47 11.38 -5.75 -3.77
CA GLU A 47 12.06 -5.52 -2.49
C GLU A 47 11.01 -5.13 -1.45
N VAL A 48 10.99 -5.82 -0.31
CA VAL A 48 10.05 -5.52 0.79
C VAL A 48 10.78 -4.85 1.93
N ARG A 49 10.19 -3.78 2.45
CA ARG A 49 10.69 -3.01 3.59
C ARG A 49 9.57 -2.79 4.59
N GLU A 50 9.84 -3.10 5.82
CA GLU A 50 8.95 -2.75 6.93
C GLU A 50 9.26 -1.32 7.39
N PHE A 51 8.26 -0.47 7.38
CA PHE A 51 8.33 0.87 7.95
C PHE A 51 7.83 0.84 9.39
N ASP A 52 6.65 0.26 9.58
CA ASP A 52 6.00 0.12 10.88
C ASP A 52 4.92 -0.98 10.79
N ASN A 53 4.28 -1.29 11.91
CA ASN A 53 3.13 -2.20 11.97
C ASN A 53 2.02 -1.60 12.84
N LEU A 54 1.46 -0.48 12.41
CA LEU A 54 0.46 0.30 13.13
C LEU A 54 -0.93 0.20 12.49
N PRO A 55 -1.99 0.22 13.29
CA PRO A 55 -3.32 0.53 12.77
C PRO A 55 -3.34 1.97 12.24
N SER A 56 -4.03 2.20 11.13
CA SER A 56 -3.97 3.51 10.45
C SER A 56 -4.42 4.71 11.30
N PRO A 57 -5.36 4.59 12.25
CA PRO A 57 -5.66 5.71 13.16
C PRO A 57 -4.49 6.14 14.05
N ALA A 58 -3.46 5.30 14.20
CA ALA A 58 -2.25 5.64 14.96
C ALA A 58 -1.16 6.31 14.10
N ILE A 59 -1.35 6.42 12.79
CA ILE A 59 -0.43 7.14 11.91
C ILE A 59 -0.55 8.64 12.16
N THR A 60 0.55 9.24 12.56
CA THR A 60 0.67 10.67 12.86
C THR A 60 1.36 11.41 11.72
N PRO A 61 1.32 12.75 11.67
CA PRO A 61 2.12 13.52 10.72
C PRO A 61 3.62 13.19 10.75
N ASP A 62 4.19 12.89 11.91
CA ASP A 62 5.61 12.47 12.02
C ASP A 62 5.86 11.16 11.27
N HIS A 63 4.95 10.18 11.38
CA HIS A 63 5.03 8.96 10.57
C HIS A 63 4.96 9.26 9.08
N MET A 64 4.09 10.17 8.65
CA MET A 64 3.97 10.55 7.23
C MET A 64 5.25 11.22 6.71
N PHE A 65 5.89 12.11 7.51
CA PHE A 65 7.17 12.72 7.18
C PHE A 65 8.29 11.68 7.04
N ARG A 66 8.39 10.75 7.98
CA ARG A 66 9.38 9.66 7.94
C ARG A 66 9.14 8.72 6.76
N LEU A 67 7.88 8.40 6.47
CA LEU A 67 7.50 7.58 5.32
C LEU A 67 7.87 8.29 4.00
N ALA A 68 7.56 9.57 3.87
CA ALA A 68 7.93 10.35 2.69
C ALA A 68 9.46 10.42 2.50
N ALA A 69 10.23 10.56 3.58
CA ALA A 69 11.69 10.53 3.53
C ALA A 69 12.22 9.17 3.04
N MET A 70 11.65 8.07 3.53
CA MET A 70 12.00 6.71 3.09
C MET A 70 11.65 6.49 1.62
N VAL A 71 10.44 6.87 1.19
CA VAL A 71 10.00 6.75 -0.21
C VAL A 71 10.92 7.54 -1.15
N ARG A 72 11.30 8.77 -0.77
CA ARG A 72 12.22 9.62 -1.56
C ARG A 72 13.56 8.93 -1.80
N GLN A 73 14.10 8.22 -0.82
CA GLN A 73 15.37 7.49 -0.97
C GLN A 73 15.24 6.40 -2.05
N TYR A 74 14.14 5.66 -2.07
CA TYR A 74 13.90 4.62 -3.08
C TYR A 74 13.62 5.19 -4.47
N LEU A 75 12.86 6.28 -4.55
CA LEU A 75 12.58 6.93 -5.83
C LEU A 75 13.85 7.50 -6.50
N ALA A 76 14.87 7.83 -5.71
CA ALA A 76 16.17 8.30 -6.21
C ALA A 76 17.03 7.18 -6.84
N MET A 77 16.72 5.90 -6.60
CA MET A 77 17.48 4.76 -7.14
C MET A 77 17.10 4.49 -8.59
N ASP A 78 18.06 4.37 -9.49
CA ASP A 78 17.82 4.20 -10.94
C ASP A 78 17.10 2.89 -11.28
N ASP A 79 17.36 1.83 -10.53
CA ASP A 79 16.79 0.50 -10.72
C ASP A 79 15.35 0.36 -10.18
N VAL A 80 14.87 1.32 -9.37
CA VAL A 80 13.51 1.36 -8.84
C VAL A 80 12.58 2.03 -9.85
N SER A 81 11.51 1.35 -10.24
CA SER A 81 10.49 1.86 -11.17
C SER A 81 9.33 2.54 -10.46
N GLY A 82 9.04 2.17 -9.24
CA GLY A 82 7.96 2.74 -8.41
C GLY A 82 7.96 2.14 -7.00
N VAL A 83 7.13 2.70 -6.14
CA VAL A 83 6.96 2.27 -4.75
C VAL A 83 5.50 1.91 -4.50
N VAL A 84 5.26 0.81 -3.79
CA VAL A 84 3.95 0.43 -3.25
C VAL A 84 3.99 0.58 -1.74
N ILE A 85 2.94 1.14 -1.16
CA ILE A 85 2.78 1.30 0.29
C ILE A 85 1.51 0.55 0.70
N THR A 86 1.65 -0.49 1.52
CA THR A 86 0.48 -1.10 2.16
C THR A 86 0.14 -0.32 3.42
N HIS A 87 -1.13 0.03 3.59
CA HIS A 87 -1.60 0.93 4.63
C HIS A 87 -2.95 0.47 5.17
N GLY A 88 -3.34 0.95 6.34
CA GLY A 88 -4.71 0.78 6.83
C GLY A 88 -5.65 1.85 6.24
N THR A 89 -6.93 1.52 6.06
CA THR A 89 -7.84 2.32 5.25
C THR A 89 -8.34 3.61 5.91
N ASP A 90 -8.24 3.76 7.25
CA ASP A 90 -8.87 4.91 7.95
C ASP A 90 -8.13 6.23 7.77
N SER A 91 -6.81 6.20 7.55
CA SER A 91 -6.00 7.41 7.27
C SER A 91 -5.16 7.25 6.00
N LEU A 92 -5.60 6.37 5.09
CA LEU A 92 -4.90 6.14 3.84
C LEU A 92 -4.94 7.38 2.94
N GLU A 93 -6.11 8.00 2.82
CA GLU A 93 -6.29 9.16 1.94
C GLU A 93 -5.41 10.34 2.38
N GLU A 94 -5.30 10.60 3.69
CA GLU A 94 -4.43 11.65 4.24
C GLU A 94 -2.96 11.34 3.99
N SER A 95 -2.53 10.10 4.24
CA SER A 95 -1.15 9.67 4.00
C SER A 95 -0.79 9.75 2.52
N ALA A 96 -1.69 9.31 1.63
CA ALA A 96 -1.50 9.33 0.20
C ALA A 96 -1.40 10.77 -0.34
N TYR A 97 -2.28 11.65 0.12
CA TYR A 97 -2.26 13.06 -0.28
C TYR A 97 -1.07 13.81 0.31
N PHE A 98 -0.68 13.50 1.55
CA PHE A 98 0.54 14.05 2.14
C PHE A 98 1.78 13.71 1.31
N LEU A 99 1.91 12.46 0.86
CA LEU A 99 3.02 12.05 0.01
C LEU A 99 2.94 12.70 -1.38
N ASP A 100 1.76 12.85 -1.94
CA ASP A 100 1.55 13.54 -3.23
C ASP A 100 2.08 14.97 -3.21
N LEU A 101 1.84 15.69 -2.12
CA LEU A 101 2.33 17.06 -1.91
C LEU A 101 3.82 17.14 -1.53
N SER A 102 4.38 16.07 -0.98
CA SER A 102 5.74 16.07 -0.40
C SER A 102 6.80 15.49 -1.32
N LEU A 103 6.41 14.71 -2.34
CA LEU A 103 7.33 14.00 -3.21
C LEU A 103 7.41 14.68 -4.58
N GLU A 104 8.62 14.76 -5.08
CA GLU A 104 8.90 15.21 -6.43
C GLU A 104 9.38 14.04 -7.29
N GLY A 105 9.13 14.12 -8.59
CA GLY A 105 9.63 13.14 -9.55
C GLY A 105 8.54 12.50 -10.39
N HIS A 106 8.95 11.56 -11.22
CA HIS A 106 8.08 10.96 -12.24
C HIS A 106 7.68 9.51 -11.94
N LYS A 107 8.28 8.89 -10.93
CA LYS A 107 8.02 7.49 -10.60
C LYS A 107 6.75 7.38 -9.74
N PRO A 108 5.87 6.41 -10.03
CA PRO A 108 4.62 6.27 -9.30
C PRO A 108 4.83 5.81 -7.85
N VAL A 109 4.00 6.34 -6.96
CA VAL A 109 3.84 5.89 -5.57
C VAL A 109 2.40 5.39 -5.44
N CYS A 110 2.22 4.11 -5.14
CA CYS A 110 0.91 3.48 -5.09
C CYS A 110 0.58 3.05 -3.67
N PHE A 111 -0.42 3.65 -3.07
CA PHE A 111 -1.01 3.16 -1.82
C PHE A 111 -2.01 2.06 -2.10
N THR A 112 -2.04 1.06 -1.22
CA THR A 112 -3.02 -0.02 -1.25
C THR A 112 -3.32 -0.52 0.15
N ALA A 113 -4.49 -1.15 0.30
CA ALA A 113 -4.97 -1.64 1.57
C ALA A 113 -5.89 -2.85 1.38
N ALA A 114 -6.49 -3.32 2.46
CA ALA A 114 -7.57 -4.30 2.43
C ALA A 114 -8.71 -3.88 3.36
N MET A 115 -9.93 -4.20 2.96
CA MET A 115 -11.12 -4.09 3.80
C MET A 115 -11.41 -5.38 4.56
N ARG A 116 -10.92 -6.52 4.05
CA ARG A 116 -11.06 -7.84 4.65
C ARG A 116 -9.68 -8.35 5.07
N SER A 117 -9.62 -8.91 6.28
CA SER A 117 -8.40 -9.56 6.77
C SER A 117 -8.11 -10.86 6.01
N GLY A 118 -6.87 -11.34 6.10
CA GLY A 118 -6.42 -12.49 5.33
C GLY A 118 -7.12 -13.82 5.65
N ASP A 119 -7.77 -13.90 6.81
CA ASP A 119 -8.52 -15.05 7.32
C ASP A 119 -10.05 -14.95 7.09
N GLU A 120 -10.55 -13.84 6.55
CA GLU A 120 -11.93 -13.71 6.14
C GLU A 120 -12.20 -14.41 4.78
N LEU A 121 -13.49 -14.62 4.47
CA LEU A 121 -13.89 -15.12 3.16
C LEU A 121 -13.59 -14.10 2.06
N SER A 122 -12.86 -14.54 1.03
CA SER A 122 -12.48 -13.69 -0.11
C SER A 122 -11.71 -12.44 0.30
N PRO A 123 -10.53 -12.57 0.92
CA PRO A 123 -9.71 -11.43 1.30
C PRO A 123 -9.30 -10.64 0.06
N ASP A 124 -9.42 -9.31 0.10
CA ASP A 124 -9.13 -8.45 -1.04
C ASP A 124 -7.65 -7.99 -1.10
N GLY A 125 -6.92 -8.10 0.00
CA GLY A 125 -5.53 -7.64 0.12
C GLY A 125 -4.57 -8.20 -0.95
N PRO A 126 -4.51 -9.52 -1.18
CA PRO A 126 -3.59 -10.09 -2.17
C PRO A 126 -3.80 -9.53 -3.59
N ARG A 127 -5.07 -9.35 -4.00
CA ARG A 127 -5.40 -8.79 -5.31
C ARG A 127 -5.05 -7.31 -5.40
N ASN A 128 -5.31 -6.56 -4.34
CA ASN A 128 -5.00 -5.15 -4.26
C ASN A 128 -3.47 -4.90 -4.34
N ILE A 129 -2.66 -5.70 -3.63
CA ILE A 129 -1.19 -5.62 -3.73
C ILE A 129 -0.71 -5.94 -5.14
N LEU A 130 -1.23 -7.01 -5.75
CA LEU A 130 -0.85 -7.37 -7.14
C LEU A 130 -1.19 -6.25 -8.12
N ALA A 131 -2.36 -5.64 -7.99
CA ALA A 131 -2.78 -4.50 -8.81
C ALA A 131 -1.85 -3.29 -8.60
N ALA A 132 -1.56 -2.93 -7.34
CA ALA A 132 -0.68 -1.82 -7.00
C ALA A 132 0.74 -2.02 -7.55
N VAL A 133 1.30 -3.24 -7.46
CA VAL A 133 2.63 -3.56 -8.02
C VAL A 133 2.63 -3.42 -9.55
N ARG A 134 1.58 -3.89 -10.23
CA ARG A 134 1.45 -3.71 -11.68
C ARG A 134 1.41 -2.24 -12.10
N VAL A 135 0.69 -1.41 -11.35
CA VAL A 135 0.63 0.03 -11.58
C VAL A 135 2.00 0.67 -11.32
N ALA A 136 2.65 0.35 -10.19
CA ALA A 136 3.97 0.88 -9.84
C ALA A 136 5.08 0.47 -10.84
N ALA A 137 4.96 -0.69 -11.47
CA ALA A 137 5.88 -1.15 -12.51
C ALA A 137 5.58 -0.53 -13.89
N SER A 138 4.40 0.07 -14.09
CA SER A 138 3.93 0.56 -15.38
C SER A 138 4.54 1.92 -15.75
N ARG A 139 5.03 2.03 -16.99
CA ARG A 139 5.47 3.32 -17.53
C ARG A 139 4.31 4.33 -17.68
N SER A 140 3.09 3.85 -17.89
CA SER A 140 1.90 4.69 -18.04
C SER A 140 1.49 5.38 -16.74
N ALA A 141 1.93 4.89 -15.58
CA ALA A 141 1.68 5.52 -14.28
C ALA A 141 2.69 6.63 -13.91
N ARG A 142 3.68 6.88 -14.76
CA ARG A 142 4.66 7.96 -14.53
C ARG A 142 4.01 9.34 -14.63
N ASN A 143 4.47 10.27 -13.81
CA ASN A 143 3.97 11.64 -13.71
C ASN A 143 2.50 11.76 -13.25
N MET A 144 1.95 10.70 -12.62
CA MET A 144 0.59 10.72 -12.11
C MET A 144 0.50 11.08 -10.61
N GLY A 145 1.66 11.33 -9.96
CA GLY A 145 1.72 11.59 -8.53
C GLY A 145 1.53 10.32 -7.70
N SER A 146 1.04 10.51 -6.49
CA SER A 146 0.64 9.41 -5.62
C SER A 146 -0.75 8.90 -6.02
N LEU A 147 -0.91 7.57 -6.02
CA LEU A 147 -2.12 6.89 -6.45
C LEU A 147 -2.63 5.99 -5.31
N VAL A 148 -3.93 5.81 -5.23
CA VAL A 148 -4.56 4.77 -4.42
C VAL A 148 -5.09 3.69 -5.35
N VAL A 149 -4.58 2.47 -5.20
CA VAL A 149 -4.92 1.33 -6.06
C VAL A 149 -5.61 0.28 -5.20
N MET A 150 -6.92 0.18 -5.36
CA MET A 150 -7.75 -0.70 -4.55
C MET A 150 -9.01 -1.10 -5.30
N ASN A 151 -9.51 -2.32 -5.08
CA ASN A 151 -10.72 -2.84 -5.72
C ASN A 151 -10.71 -2.67 -7.26
N GLU A 152 -9.56 -2.93 -7.91
CA GLU A 152 -9.34 -2.81 -9.36
C GLU A 152 -9.49 -1.39 -9.93
N GLN A 153 -9.51 -0.39 -9.07
CA GLN A 153 -9.58 1.02 -9.44
C GLN A 153 -8.26 1.74 -9.10
N ILE A 154 -7.98 2.78 -9.83
CA ILE A 154 -6.82 3.65 -9.64
C ILE A 154 -7.35 5.06 -9.43
N HIS A 155 -7.11 5.62 -8.25
CA HIS A 155 -7.54 6.97 -7.89
C HIS A 155 -6.31 7.87 -7.71
N ALA A 156 -6.41 9.13 -8.09
CA ALA A 156 -5.42 10.13 -7.72
C ALA A 156 -5.54 10.45 -6.23
N ALA A 157 -4.41 10.50 -5.52
CA ALA A 157 -4.42 10.76 -4.08
C ALA A 157 -5.11 12.07 -3.67
N ARG A 158 -5.07 13.09 -4.54
CA ARG A 158 -5.70 14.40 -4.30
C ARG A 158 -7.23 14.40 -4.43
N GLU A 159 -7.82 13.34 -4.98
CA GLU A 159 -9.26 13.27 -5.31
C GLU A 159 -9.98 12.15 -4.55
N VAL A 160 -9.22 11.16 -4.07
CA VAL A 160 -9.79 9.96 -3.44
C VAL A 160 -10.27 10.26 -2.02
N THR A 161 -11.41 9.67 -1.66
CA THR A 161 -11.88 9.67 -0.26
C THR A 161 -12.53 8.36 0.11
N LYS A 162 -12.42 7.97 1.39
CA LYS A 162 -13.08 6.80 1.95
C LYS A 162 -14.56 7.11 2.23
N THR A 163 -15.44 6.51 1.45
CA THR A 163 -16.90 6.79 1.51
C THR A 163 -17.68 5.75 2.29
N HIS A 164 -17.08 4.62 2.66
CA HIS A 164 -17.78 3.53 3.32
C HIS A 164 -16.86 2.78 4.31
N ALA A 165 -17.40 2.39 5.46
CA ALA A 165 -16.62 1.77 6.53
C ALA A 165 -16.30 0.28 6.33
N ALA A 166 -17.06 -0.45 5.49
CA ALA A 166 -16.94 -1.91 5.36
C ALA A 166 -16.96 -2.44 3.92
N ASN A 167 -17.31 -1.62 2.94
CA ASN A 167 -17.38 -2.05 1.54
C ASN A 167 -15.97 -2.13 0.93
N VAL A 168 -15.68 -3.17 0.14
CA VAL A 168 -14.41 -3.28 -0.59
C VAL A 168 -14.23 -2.16 -1.62
N ALA A 169 -15.32 -1.61 -2.19
CA ALA A 169 -15.34 -0.42 -3.03
C ALA A 169 -15.48 0.87 -2.18
N THR A 170 -14.66 1.00 -1.13
CA THR A 170 -14.78 2.08 -0.16
C THR A 170 -14.19 3.41 -0.62
N PHE A 171 -13.23 3.40 -1.52
CA PHE A 171 -12.59 4.60 -2.07
C PHE A 171 -13.24 5.03 -3.38
N GLN A 172 -13.49 6.33 -3.47
CA GLN A 172 -14.09 6.98 -4.65
C GLN A 172 -13.37 8.29 -4.96
#